data_77bd66dd4a59f3008584263dfac9cc91
#
_entry.id   77bd66dd4a59f3008584263dfac9cc91
#
_cell.length_a   1.000
_cell.length_b   1.000
_cell.length_c   1.000
_cell.angle_alpha   90.00
_cell.angle_beta   90.00
_cell.angle_gamma   90.00
#
_symmetry.space_group_name_H-M   'P 1'
#
loop_
_entity.id
_entity.type
_entity.pdbx_description
1 polymer ?
#
loop_
_entity_poly.entity_id
_entity_poly.type
_entity_poly.pdbx_seq_one_letter_code
_entity_poly.pdbx_strand_id
1 'polypeptide(L)' 'MQLNERKEKFCQNYILHRNASRAAKEAGYSKVSAHNQGSRLLREQDCIERIAELTSNITTDIDVINEL' A
#
# COMPACT_ATOMS: atom_id res chain seq x y z
N MET A 1 11.02 0.92 -11.73
CA MET A 1 11.13 -0.51 -11.45
C MET A 1 9.84 -1.03 -10.86
N GLN A 2 9.40 -2.19 -11.31
CA GLN A 2 8.12 -2.74 -10.84
C GLN A 2 8.29 -3.50 -9.55
N LEU A 3 7.32 -3.38 -8.67
CA LEU A 3 7.25 -4.20 -7.48
C LEU A 3 6.89 -5.62 -7.87
N ASN A 4 7.24 -6.60 -7.05
CA ASN A 4 6.75 -7.93 -7.29
C ASN A 4 5.23 -7.93 -7.00
N GLU A 5 4.56 -8.97 -7.49
CA GLU A 5 3.11 -9.06 -7.42
C GLU A 5 2.58 -8.97 -6.00
N ARG A 6 3.27 -9.61 -5.07
CA ARG A 6 2.83 -9.63 -3.68
C ARG A 6 2.94 -8.25 -3.03
N LYS A 7 4.02 -7.54 -3.30
CA LYS A 7 4.19 -6.19 -2.76
C LYS A 7 3.17 -5.23 -3.36
N GLU A 8 2.89 -5.39 -4.65
CA GLU A 8 1.89 -4.56 -5.30
C GLU A 8 0.53 -4.75 -4.64
N LYS A 9 0.14 -5.99 -4.39
CA LYS A 9 -1.12 -6.29 -3.72
C LYS A 9 -1.15 -5.71 -2.31
N PHE A 10 -0.01 -5.77 -1.62
CA PHE A 10 0.08 -5.19 -0.29
C PHE A 10 -0.20 -3.69 -0.33
N CYS A 11 0.41 -3.00 -1.27
CA CYS A 11 0.22 -1.55 -1.38
C CYS A 11 -1.24 -1.19 -1.66
N GLN A 12 -1.87 -1.91 -2.58
CA GLN A 12 -3.26 -1.66 -2.91
C GLN A 12 -4.19 -1.97 -1.73
N ASN A 13 -3.93 -3.06 -1.03
CA ASN A 13 -4.74 -3.43 0.12
C ASN A 13 -4.55 -2.47 1.28
N TYR A 14 -3.33 -1.97 1.45
CA TYR A 14 -3.05 -1.03 2.51
C TYR A 14 -3.86 0.26 2.35
N ILE A 15 -4.00 0.72 1.13
CA ILE A 15 -4.78 1.93 0.86
C ILE A 15 -6.24 1.72 1.26
N LEU A 16 -6.76 0.53 1.01
CA LEU A 16 -8.15 0.21 1.32
C LEU A 16 -8.39 0.06 2.82
N HIS A 17 -7.49 -0.62 3.51
CA HIS A 17 -7.72 -0.99 4.90
C HIS A 17 -6.99 -0.13 5.91
N ARG A 18 -5.90 0.50 5.51
CA ARG A 18 -5.01 1.26 6.40
C ARG A 18 -4.54 0.41 7.57
N ASN A 19 -4.41 -0.87 7.32
CA ASN A 19 -3.97 -1.85 8.31
C ASN A 19 -2.91 -2.73 7.67
N ALA A 20 -1.67 -2.58 8.11
CA ALA A 20 -0.54 -3.27 7.49
C ALA A 20 -0.62 -4.79 7.64
N SER A 21 -1.01 -5.25 8.81
CA SER A 21 -1.13 -6.69 9.04
C SER A 21 -2.17 -7.32 8.12
N ARG A 22 -3.33 -6.69 8.02
CA ARG A 22 -4.40 -7.18 7.16
C ARG A 22 -4.00 -7.12 5.70
N ALA A 23 -3.39 -6.01 5.30
CA ALA A 23 -2.95 -5.86 3.91
C ALA A 23 -1.94 -6.94 3.54
N ALA A 24 -1.02 -7.27 4.43
CA ALA A 24 -0.04 -8.31 4.19
C ALA A 24 -0.69 -9.68 4.08
N LYS A 25 -1.63 -9.98 4.95
CA LYS A 25 -2.34 -11.26 4.89
C LYS A 25 -3.06 -11.43 3.57
N GLU A 26 -3.76 -10.39 3.15
CA GLU A 26 -4.54 -10.45 1.91
C GLU A 26 -3.64 -10.46 0.68
N ALA A 27 -2.43 -9.96 0.82
CA ALA A 27 -1.46 -10.00 -0.27
C ALA A 27 -0.78 -11.37 -0.42
N GLY A 28 -1.01 -12.26 0.53
CA GLY A 28 -0.45 -13.61 0.44
C GLY A 28 0.68 -13.92 1.39
N TYR A 29 1.00 -13.00 2.30
CA TYR A 29 2.03 -13.27 3.30
C TYR A 29 1.47 -14.18 4.40
N SER A 30 2.36 -14.93 5.03
CA SER A 30 1.96 -15.84 6.09
C SER A 30 1.22 -15.11 7.20
N LYS A 31 0.16 -15.72 7.70
CA LYS A 31 -0.62 -15.18 8.79
C LYS A 31 0.23 -14.89 10.01
N VAL A 32 1.21 -15.77 10.28
CA VAL A 32 2.09 -15.63 11.43
C VAL A 32 3.04 -14.46 11.27
N SER A 33 3.54 -14.22 10.06
CA SER A 33 4.52 -13.17 9.80
C SER A 33 3.90 -11.88 9.27
N ALA A 34 2.59 -11.85 9.04
CA ALA A 34 1.96 -10.71 8.38
C ALA A 34 2.21 -9.39 9.11
N HIS A 35 2.17 -9.40 10.43
CA HIS A 35 2.41 -8.18 11.21
C HIS A 35 3.83 -7.65 10.98
N ASN A 36 4.82 -8.54 11.07
CA ASN A 36 6.21 -8.14 10.87
C ASN A 36 6.47 -7.74 9.43
N GLN A 37 5.91 -8.49 8.48
CA GLN A 37 6.08 -8.19 7.07
C GLN A 37 5.44 -6.86 6.71
N GLY A 38 4.24 -6.62 7.23
CA GLY A 38 3.55 -5.37 6.98
C GLY A 38 4.35 -4.17 7.46
N SER A 39 4.86 -4.24 8.69
CA SER A 39 5.67 -3.16 9.26
C SER A 39 6.93 -2.94 8.42
N ARG A 40 7.55 -4.03 8.00
CA ARG A 40 8.77 -3.95 7.20
C ARG A 40 8.50 -3.33 5.84
N LEU A 41 7.42 -3.76 5.19
CA LEU A 41 7.08 -3.25 3.86
C LEU A 41 6.80 -1.75 3.88
N LEU A 42 6.21 -1.25 4.96
CA LEU A 42 5.95 0.19 5.08
C LEU A 42 7.23 1.02 5.20
N ARG A 43 8.36 0.37 5.46
CA ARG A 43 9.65 1.04 5.52
C ARG A 43 10.46 0.91 4.24
N GLU A 44 10.02 0.06 3.32
CA GLU A 44 10.73 -0.14 2.07
C GLU A 44 10.41 0.98 1.10
N GLN A 45 11.46 1.54 0.51
CA GLN A 45 11.32 2.72 -0.35
C GLN A 45 10.37 2.48 -1.52
N ASP A 46 10.49 1.33 -2.17
CA ASP A 46 9.63 1.03 -3.32
C ASP A 46 8.16 0.93 -2.92
N CYS A 47 7.87 0.37 -1.76
CA CYS A 47 6.49 0.31 -1.26
C CYS A 47 5.99 1.70 -0.88
N ILE A 48 6.83 2.49 -0.22
CA ILE A 48 6.46 3.85 0.17
C ILE A 48 6.10 4.65 -1.07
N GLU A 49 6.92 4.57 -2.11
CA GLU A 49 6.69 5.30 -3.35
C GLU A 49 5.42 4.85 -4.04
N ARG A 50 5.18 3.55 -4.05
CA ARG A 50 3.96 3.02 -4.68
C ARG A 50 2.71 3.44 -3.95
N ILE A 51 2.72 3.38 -2.62
CA ILE A 51 1.59 3.81 -1.81
C ILE A 51 1.32 5.30 -2.02
N ALA A 52 2.38 6.11 -2.04
CA ALA A 52 2.24 7.53 -2.27
C ALA A 52 1.66 7.81 -3.65
N GLU A 53 2.10 7.06 -4.65
CA GLU A 53 1.61 7.19 -6.01
C GLU A 53 0.12 6.89 -6.10
N LEU A 54 -0.31 5.80 -5.50
CA LEU A 54 -1.71 5.41 -5.50
C LEU A 54 -2.57 6.41 -4.73
N THR A 55 -2.05 6.88 -3.60
CA THR A 55 -2.76 7.87 -2.78
C THR A 55 -2.83 9.22 -3.49
N SER A 56 -1.77 9.58 -4.18
CA SER A 56 -1.71 10.84 -4.91
C SER A 56 -2.75 10.90 -6.02
N ASN A 57 -2.98 9.80 -6.71
CA ASN A 57 -4.00 9.75 -7.76
C ASN A 57 -5.39 10.04 -7.18
N ILE A 58 -5.68 9.49 -6.02
CA ILE A 58 -6.96 9.72 -5.36
C ILE A 58 -7.06 11.17 -4.91
N THR A 59 -5.99 11.68 -4.32
CA THR A 59 -5.95 13.05 -3.81
C THR A 59 -6.06 14.05 -4.95
N THR A 60 -5.46 13.76 -6.09
CA THR A 60 -5.50 14.66 -7.24
C THR A 60 -6.95 14.89 -7.69
N ASP A 61 -7.75 13.86 -7.72
CA ASP A 61 -9.15 13.99 -8.09
C ASP A 61 -9.90 14.92 -7.14
N ILE A 62 -9.63 14.78 -5.86
CA ILE A 62 -10.26 15.61 -4.85
C ILE A 62 -9.81 17.06 -4.98
N ASP A 63 -8.53 17.28 -5.23
CA ASP A 63 -7.97 18.61 -5.36
C ASP A 63 -8.57 19.34 -6.55
N VAL A 64 -8.76 18.65 -7.66
CA VAL A 64 -9.37 19.24 -8.85
C VAL A 64 -10.77 19.72 -8.54
N ILE A 65 -11.53 18.92 -7.82
CA ILE A 65 -12.89 19.28 -7.45
C ILE A 65 -12.89 20.50 -6.54
N ASN A 66 -11.96 20.55 -5.61
CA ASN A 66 -11.90 21.64 -4.64
C ASN A 66 -11.53 22.97 -5.28
N GLU A 67 -10.77 22.94 -6.35
CA GLU A 67 -10.35 24.16 -7.03
C GLU A 67 -11.44 24.73 -7.91
N LEU A 68 -12.40 23.94 -8.26
CA LEU A 68 -13.51 24.38 -9.07
C LEU A 68 -14.58 25.07 -8.26
#